data_91629bf296cb33a4e8d87017b0b50689
#
_entry.id   91629bf296cb33a4e8d87017b0b50689
#
_cell.length_a   1.000
_cell.length_b   1.000
_cell.length_c   1.000
_cell.angle_alpha   90.00
_cell.angle_beta   90.00
_cell.angle_gamma   90.00
#
_symmetry.space_group_name_H-M   'P 1'
#
loop_
_entity.id
_entity.type
_entity.pdbx_description
1 polymer ?
#
loop_
_entity_poly.entity_id
_entity_poly.type
_entity_poly.pdbx_seq_one_letter_code
_entity_poly.pdbx_strand_id
1 'polypeptide(L)'
;MRLDRLHIQNFRCYEDATFDFQPGFNLVVGVNGSGNTSLLQAVAVSFIELGNAMKPAEISLKNEDIRFVIDRLDGRSRYERQYPLLVHGMGNVFEATEWMMKRDGESFPHLVDSGFGTQIDKIRKQINLAVEVDLPVLVFYRSNRRWQGTGVSAESAAKHRVSRFDGYLNWFDAVADLSEFESWLIGKTLERMQNLLDTKSTSTEFDDELAWVNGAIECAIPKAQNLRYDLRLQSLLIDIDEHKTIPFNELSDGQRGMVALFADIARRMCILNPHMGKDVLKKTPGVVIIDELDIHLHPAWQRSIVPALKKAFPKVQFIAASHSPQIIGSLKPEEVIVLNDGNASHPRVTYGLDSSSVLEEVMDVAQREPEIEKLLSELFSTLE
;
A
#
# COMPACT_ATOMS: atom_id res chain seq x y z
N MET A 1 0.34 10.49 -11.06
CA MET A 1 0.82 10.75 -9.69
C MET A 1 2.06 9.89 -9.45
N ARG A 2 3.12 10.50 -8.88
CA ARG A 2 4.39 9.82 -8.57
C ARG A 2 5.18 10.66 -7.57
N LEU A 3 5.85 10.01 -6.62
CA LEU A 3 6.84 10.60 -5.72
C LEU A 3 8.22 10.20 -6.22
N ASP A 4 9.08 11.17 -6.56
CA ASP A 4 10.44 10.92 -7.04
C ASP A 4 11.46 11.06 -5.91
N ARG A 5 11.24 12.04 -5.02
CA ARG A 5 12.12 12.30 -3.87
C ARG A 5 11.33 12.74 -2.66
N LEU A 6 11.76 12.32 -1.49
CA LEU A 6 11.24 12.75 -0.19
C LEU A 6 12.41 13.21 0.69
N HIS A 7 12.35 14.46 1.15
CA HIS A 7 13.25 14.98 2.18
C HIS A 7 12.47 15.14 3.48
N ILE A 8 13.02 14.62 4.56
CA ILE A 8 12.42 14.68 5.91
C ILE A 8 13.43 15.21 6.92
N GLN A 9 12.97 16.08 7.81
CA GLN A 9 13.76 16.59 8.91
C GLN A 9 12.97 16.49 10.22
N ASN A 10 13.64 16.01 11.27
CA ASN A 10 13.08 15.79 12.61
C ASN A 10 11.77 14.97 12.61
N PHE A 11 11.71 13.94 11.79
CA PHE A 11 10.58 13.04 11.68
C PHE A 11 10.90 11.68 12.32
N ARG A 12 10.22 11.34 13.42
CA ARG A 12 10.40 10.08 14.17
C ARG A 12 11.87 9.77 14.47
N CYS A 13 12.44 8.72 13.87
CA CYS A 13 13.85 8.34 14.03
C CYS A 13 14.81 9.18 13.18
N TYR A 14 14.31 9.90 12.17
CA TYR A 14 15.14 10.64 11.23
C TYR A 14 15.41 12.07 11.72
N GLU A 15 16.69 12.44 11.75
CA GLU A 15 17.13 13.81 11.99
C GLU A 15 17.06 14.66 10.73
N ASP A 16 17.72 14.21 9.69
CA ASP A 16 17.71 14.77 8.33
C ASP A 16 18.01 13.64 7.36
N ALA A 17 17.10 13.36 6.44
CA ALA A 17 17.24 12.27 5.48
C ALA A 17 16.54 12.58 4.17
N THR A 18 17.13 12.08 3.07
CA THR A 18 16.56 12.21 1.72
C THR A 18 16.49 10.83 1.07
N PHE A 19 15.37 10.56 0.42
CA PHE A 19 15.10 9.28 -0.24
C PHE A 19 14.67 9.52 -1.68
N ASP A 20 15.25 8.75 -2.59
CA ASP A 20 14.90 8.74 -4.01
C ASP A 20 14.09 7.47 -4.33
N PHE A 21 13.03 7.62 -5.13
CA PHE A 21 12.12 6.54 -5.50
C PHE A 21 12.04 6.33 -7.00
N GLN A 22 11.95 5.07 -7.41
CA GLN A 22 11.71 4.69 -8.79
C GLN A 22 10.21 4.80 -9.17
N PRO A 23 9.87 5.01 -10.44
CA PRO A 23 8.47 5.13 -10.88
C PRO A 23 7.61 3.89 -10.63
N GLY A 24 8.23 2.70 -10.59
CA GLY A 24 7.54 1.42 -10.44
C GLY A 24 7.49 0.94 -8.99
N PHE A 25 8.26 -0.08 -8.67
CA PHE A 25 8.27 -0.71 -7.35
C PHE A 25 9.49 -0.28 -6.55
N ASN A 26 9.28 0.05 -5.28
CA ASN A 26 10.32 0.42 -4.33
C ASN A 26 10.14 -0.40 -3.05
N LEU A 27 11.11 -1.26 -2.73
CA LEU A 27 11.13 -2.04 -1.52
C LEU A 27 12.09 -1.43 -0.51
N VAL A 28 11.57 -1.02 0.63
CA VAL A 28 12.36 -0.54 1.76
C VAL A 28 12.72 -1.74 2.64
N VAL A 29 14.00 -1.91 2.89
CA VAL A 29 14.56 -3.02 3.67
C VAL A 29 15.49 -2.47 4.73
N GLY A 30 15.52 -3.09 5.90
CA GLY A 30 16.46 -2.74 6.97
C GLY A 30 16.23 -3.62 8.19
N VAL A 31 17.17 -3.63 9.12
CA VAL A 31 17.00 -4.33 10.39
C VAL A 31 15.86 -3.73 11.21
N ASN A 32 15.34 -4.49 12.16
CA ASN A 32 14.30 -3.98 13.05
C ASN A 32 14.76 -2.69 13.75
N GLY A 33 13.94 -1.64 13.65
CA GLY A 33 14.28 -0.33 14.20
C GLY A 33 15.05 0.61 13.25
N SER A 34 15.43 0.19 12.04
CA SER A 34 16.12 1.04 11.05
C SER A 34 15.27 2.18 10.48
N GLY A 35 13.95 2.18 10.73
CA GLY A 35 13.05 3.24 10.30
C GLY A 35 12.13 2.89 9.12
N ASN A 36 12.05 1.64 8.66
CA ASN A 36 11.19 1.22 7.54
C ASN A 36 9.77 1.80 7.65
N THR A 37 9.05 1.47 8.73
CA THR A 37 7.69 1.98 8.99
C THR A 37 7.66 3.51 9.11
N SER A 38 8.72 4.13 9.66
CA SER A 38 8.81 5.60 9.79
C SER A 38 8.94 6.27 8.44
N LEU A 39 9.70 5.69 7.51
CA LEU A 39 9.80 6.19 6.13
C LEU A 39 8.45 6.06 5.40
N LEU A 40 7.79 4.91 5.48
CA LEU A 40 6.47 4.73 4.87
C LEU A 40 5.43 5.69 5.45
N GLN A 41 5.49 5.93 6.77
CA GLN A 41 4.65 6.93 7.42
C GLN A 41 4.96 8.35 6.91
N ALA A 42 6.24 8.72 6.70
CA ALA A 42 6.63 10.01 6.15
C ALA A 42 6.13 10.18 4.71
N VAL A 43 6.21 9.12 3.88
CA VAL A 43 5.63 9.10 2.54
C VAL A 43 4.12 9.37 2.61
N ALA A 44 3.39 8.66 3.47
CA ALA A 44 1.95 8.88 3.64
C ALA A 44 1.63 10.29 4.15
N VAL A 45 2.41 10.78 5.13
CA VAL A 45 2.26 12.15 5.68
C VAL A 45 2.44 13.20 4.60
N SER A 46 3.37 13.01 3.66
CA SER A 46 3.57 13.96 2.56
C SER A 46 2.32 14.18 1.70
N PHE A 47 1.40 13.21 1.66
CA PHE A 47 0.15 13.27 0.90
C PHE A 47 -1.10 13.62 1.73
N ILE A 48 -0.97 13.96 3.03
CA ILE A 48 -2.14 14.22 3.90
C ILE A 48 -3.02 15.34 3.31
N GLU A 49 -2.43 16.43 2.83
CA GLU A 49 -3.22 17.53 2.25
C GLU A 49 -3.97 17.09 1.00
N LEU A 50 -3.31 16.34 0.12
CA LEU A 50 -3.96 15.77 -1.06
C LEU A 50 -5.15 14.89 -0.65
N GLY A 51 -4.93 13.96 0.25
CA GLY A 51 -5.97 13.04 0.73
C GLY A 51 -7.15 13.77 1.38
N ASN A 52 -6.89 14.75 2.26
CA ASN A 52 -7.92 15.58 2.89
C ASN A 52 -8.65 16.47 1.89
N ALA A 53 -7.97 16.99 0.85
CA ALA A 53 -8.61 17.75 -0.21
C ALA A 53 -9.50 16.86 -1.09
N MET A 54 -9.12 15.60 -1.34
CA MET A 54 -9.92 14.64 -2.11
C MET A 54 -11.15 14.17 -1.31
N LYS A 55 -10.95 13.69 -0.12
CA LYS A 55 -12.01 13.25 0.79
C LYS A 55 -11.71 13.78 2.19
N PRO A 56 -12.46 14.78 2.68
CA PRO A 56 -12.23 15.34 4.01
C PRO A 56 -12.19 14.25 5.07
N ALA A 57 -11.07 14.19 5.78
CA ALA A 57 -10.84 13.31 6.92
C ALA A 57 -10.01 14.10 7.94
N GLU A 58 -10.15 13.78 9.23
CA GLU A 58 -9.37 14.42 10.30
C GLU A 58 -7.95 13.81 10.40
N ILE A 59 -7.31 13.59 9.25
CA ILE A 59 -5.94 13.09 9.21
C ILE A 59 -5.01 14.28 9.40
N SER A 60 -4.22 14.24 10.43
CA SER A 60 -3.24 15.28 10.74
C SER A 60 -1.94 14.66 11.24
N LEU A 61 -0.87 15.43 11.15
CA LEU A 61 0.41 15.10 11.72
C LEU A 61 0.30 15.03 13.24
N LYS A 62 0.73 13.92 13.81
CA LYS A 62 0.65 13.69 15.25
C LYS A 62 1.93 14.12 15.95
N ASN A 63 1.85 14.38 17.25
CA ASN A 63 3.03 14.69 18.05
C ASN A 63 4.05 13.53 18.09
N GLU A 64 3.61 12.28 17.96
CA GLU A 64 4.47 11.10 17.87
C GLU A 64 5.28 11.02 16.57
N ASP A 65 4.91 11.78 15.54
CA ASP A 65 5.66 11.86 14.29
C ASP A 65 6.86 12.83 14.38
N ILE A 66 6.93 13.66 15.44
CA ILE A 66 8.03 14.59 15.66
C ILE A 66 9.16 13.88 16.41
N ARG A 67 10.39 14.01 15.88
CA ARG A 67 11.58 13.42 16.48
C ARG A 67 11.71 13.83 17.94
N PHE A 68 11.97 12.84 18.78
CA PHE A 68 12.07 13.01 20.21
C PHE A 68 13.49 12.62 20.68
N VAL A 69 14.17 13.53 21.38
CA VAL A 69 15.53 13.30 21.87
C VAL A 69 15.55 13.33 23.38
N ILE A 70 16.33 12.45 23.96
CA ILE A 70 16.56 12.38 25.41
C ILE A 70 18.00 12.81 25.68
N ASP A 71 18.18 14.03 26.15
CA ASP A 71 19.48 14.54 26.62
C ASP A 71 19.68 14.25 28.08
N ARG A 72 20.89 13.83 28.46
CA ARG A 72 21.32 13.67 29.85
C ARG A 72 22.27 14.79 30.22
N LEU A 73 21.77 15.77 30.96
CA LEU A 73 22.54 16.86 31.53
C LEU A 73 22.56 16.71 33.05
N ASP A 74 23.75 16.63 33.66
CA ASP A 74 23.98 16.57 35.10
C ASP A 74 23.14 15.53 35.85
N GLY A 75 23.00 14.32 35.27
CA GLY A 75 22.24 13.23 35.89
C GLY A 75 20.70 13.37 35.77
N ARG A 76 20.20 14.41 35.10
CA ARG A 76 18.78 14.61 34.80
C ARG A 76 18.51 14.36 33.34
N SER A 77 17.44 13.62 33.03
CA SER A 77 16.98 13.43 31.65
C SER A 77 16.11 14.60 31.24
N ARG A 78 16.45 15.23 30.12
CA ARG A 78 15.66 16.26 29.46
C ARG A 78 15.04 15.62 28.21
N TYR A 79 13.75 15.80 28.04
CA TYR A 79 12.96 15.22 26.93
C TYR A 79 12.52 16.36 26.03
N GLU A 80 12.96 16.38 24.77
CA GLU A 80 12.61 17.45 23.85
C GLU A 80 12.23 16.94 22.48
N ARG A 81 11.17 17.52 21.92
CA ARG A 81 10.80 17.37 20.51
C ARG A 81 11.65 18.32 19.68
N GLN A 82 12.14 17.79 18.55
CA GLN A 82 13.03 18.54 17.69
C GLN A 82 12.24 19.27 16.58
N TYR A 83 12.58 20.52 16.35
CA TYR A 83 11.99 21.39 15.34
C TYR A 83 13.08 22.09 14.51
N PRO A 84 12.82 22.56 13.28
CA PRO A 84 11.56 22.38 12.57
C PRO A 84 11.34 20.91 12.17
N LEU A 85 10.08 20.48 12.16
CA LEU A 85 9.68 19.28 11.45
C LEU A 85 9.44 19.65 10.00
N LEU A 86 9.99 18.90 9.06
CA LEU A 86 9.81 19.07 7.62
C LEU A 86 9.53 17.74 6.95
N VAL A 87 8.53 17.71 6.08
CA VAL A 87 8.26 16.64 5.13
C VAL A 87 8.08 17.28 3.76
N HIS A 88 9.05 17.12 2.86
CA HIS A 88 9.08 17.74 1.55
C HIS A 88 9.12 16.66 0.46
N GLY A 89 8.05 16.58 -0.33
CA GLY A 89 7.91 15.68 -1.47
C GLY A 89 8.18 16.38 -2.79
N MET A 90 8.90 15.71 -3.68
CA MET A 90 9.12 16.12 -5.07
C MET A 90 8.66 14.99 -5.99
N GLY A 91 8.01 15.34 -7.11
CA GLY A 91 7.50 14.34 -8.03
C GLY A 91 6.50 14.91 -9.02
N ASN A 92 5.42 14.18 -9.25
CA ASN A 92 4.35 14.63 -10.13
C ASN A 92 2.98 14.26 -9.53
N VAL A 93 2.23 15.24 -9.08
CA VAL A 93 0.86 15.09 -8.57
C VAL A 93 -0.01 16.14 -9.23
N PHE A 94 -0.80 15.75 -10.23
CA PHE A 94 -1.50 16.69 -11.11
C PHE A 94 -0.53 17.71 -11.75
N GLU A 95 -0.66 19.01 -11.40
CA GLU A 95 0.22 20.08 -11.87
C GLU A 95 1.36 20.39 -10.88
N ALA A 96 1.34 19.82 -9.66
CA ALA A 96 2.36 20.07 -8.66
C ALA A 96 3.59 19.18 -8.89
N THR A 97 4.78 19.78 -8.82
CA THR A 97 6.08 19.11 -8.91
C THR A 97 6.77 18.98 -7.56
N GLU A 98 6.33 19.76 -6.58
CA GLU A 98 6.79 19.71 -5.19
C GLU A 98 5.66 20.12 -4.24
N TRP A 99 5.73 19.63 -3.01
CA TRP A 99 4.79 19.94 -1.93
C TRP A 99 5.48 19.75 -0.58
N MET A 100 5.12 20.57 0.38
CA MET A 100 5.80 20.61 1.66
C MET A 100 4.82 20.74 2.82
N MET A 101 5.11 20.02 3.90
CA MET A 101 4.50 20.21 5.21
C MET A 101 5.60 20.55 6.21
N LYS A 102 5.43 21.64 6.97
CA LYS A 102 6.39 22.15 7.93
C LYS A 102 5.72 22.52 9.26
N ARG A 103 6.41 22.28 10.37
CA ARG A 103 6.02 22.77 11.69
C ARG A 103 7.24 23.31 12.44
N ASP A 104 7.22 24.59 12.76
CA ASP A 104 8.38 25.30 13.32
C ASP A 104 8.51 25.18 14.85
N GLY A 105 7.47 24.71 15.55
CA GLY A 105 7.50 24.54 17.01
C GLY A 105 6.19 23.99 17.56
N GLU A 106 6.16 23.68 18.85
CA GLU A 106 5.01 23.04 19.50
C GLU A 106 3.73 23.87 19.42
N SER A 107 3.83 25.18 19.58
CA SER A 107 2.71 26.13 19.55
C SER A 107 2.37 26.63 18.15
N PHE A 108 3.11 26.22 17.13
CA PHE A 108 2.89 26.67 15.76
C PHE A 108 1.98 25.70 14.99
N PRO A 109 1.04 26.24 14.16
CA PRO A 109 0.27 25.41 13.26
C PRO A 109 1.18 24.76 12.21
N HIS A 110 0.66 23.72 11.57
CA HIS A 110 1.32 23.17 10.39
C HIS A 110 1.20 24.15 9.24
N LEU A 111 2.33 24.51 8.65
CA LEU A 111 2.36 25.19 7.36
C LEU A 111 2.34 24.12 6.26
N VAL A 112 1.46 24.31 5.29
CA VAL A 112 1.35 23.44 4.12
C VAL A 112 1.48 24.30 2.89
N ASP A 113 2.40 23.93 2.00
CA ASP A 113 2.61 24.58 0.70
C ASP A 113 2.61 23.49 -0.39
N SER A 114 1.48 23.36 -1.07
CA SER A 114 1.33 22.33 -2.10
C SER A 114 0.44 22.75 -3.26
N GLY A 115 -0.43 23.74 -3.05
CA GLY A 115 -1.44 24.12 -4.02
C GLY A 115 -2.49 23.05 -4.33
N PHE A 116 -2.51 21.91 -3.62
CA PHE A 116 -3.46 20.82 -3.89
C PHE A 116 -4.91 21.24 -3.75
N GLY A 117 -5.25 22.07 -2.75
CA GLY A 117 -6.62 22.54 -2.55
C GLY A 117 -7.22 23.19 -3.79
N THR A 118 -6.49 24.12 -4.41
CA THR A 118 -6.96 24.84 -5.62
C THR A 118 -7.06 23.91 -6.84
N GLN A 119 -6.16 22.94 -6.98
CA GLN A 119 -6.19 21.95 -8.06
C GLN A 119 -7.38 21.02 -7.91
N ILE A 120 -7.65 20.53 -6.69
CA ILE A 120 -8.78 19.64 -6.42
C ILE A 120 -10.11 20.36 -6.62
N ASP A 121 -10.23 21.65 -6.30
CA ASP A 121 -11.43 22.44 -6.60
C ASP A 121 -11.68 22.56 -8.11
N LYS A 122 -10.64 22.72 -8.93
CA LYS A 122 -10.77 22.67 -10.40
C LYS A 122 -11.26 21.29 -10.85
N ILE A 123 -10.67 20.22 -10.33
CA ILE A 123 -11.03 18.82 -10.64
C ILE A 123 -12.49 18.56 -10.27
N ARG A 124 -12.95 18.99 -9.09
CA ARG A 124 -14.35 18.85 -8.66
C ARG A 124 -15.30 19.57 -9.62
N LYS A 125 -14.95 20.78 -10.06
CA LYS A 125 -15.74 21.52 -11.05
C LYS A 125 -15.80 20.78 -12.39
N GLN A 126 -14.69 20.24 -12.87
CA GLN A 126 -14.64 19.46 -14.10
C GLN A 126 -15.52 18.22 -14.03
N ILE A 127 -15.45 17.45 -12.92
CA ILE A 127 -16.28 16.27 -12.69
C ILE A 127 -17.77 16.66 -12.67
N ASN A 128 -18.14 17.76 -12.00
CA ASN A 128 -19.52 18.24 -11.97
C ASN A 128 -20.04 18.67 -13.35
N LEU A 129 -19.15 19.06 -14.26
CA LEU A 129 -19.44 19.37 -15.66
C LEU A 129 -19.38 18.13 -16.57
N ALA A 130 -19.30 16.92 -16.00
CA ALA A 130 -19.17 15.64 -16.71
C ALA A 130 -17.92 15.56 -17.62
N VAL A 131 -16.86 16.32 -17.30
CA VAL A 131 -15.56 16.16 -17.96
C VAL A 131 -14.85 14.95 -17.38
N GLU A 132 -14.33 14.12 -18.26
CA GLU A 132 -13.52 12.96 -17.87
C GLU A 132 -12.18 13.44 -17.29
N VAL A 133 -11.92 13.09 -16.04
CA VAL A 133 -10.68 13.41 -15.32
C VAL A 133 -10.15 12.14 -14.67
N ASP A 134 -8.88 11.87 -14.88
CA ASP A 134 -8.20 10.73 -14.28
C ASP A 134 -7.79 11.06 -12.84
N LEU A 135 -8.34 10.30 -11.90
CA LEU A 135 -8.00 10.42 -10.48
C LEU A 135 -6.96 9.35 -10.10
N PRO A 136 -5.82 9.74 -9.49
CA PRO A 136 -4.80 8.79 -9.07
C PRO A 136 -5.29 7.98 -7.86
N VAL A 137 -4.94 6.69 -7.78
CA VAL A 137 -5.13 5.93 -6.55
C VAL A 137 -4.08 6.36 -5.52
N LEU A 138 -4.52 6.55 -4.27
CA LEU A 138 -3.68 6.83 -3.11
C LEU A 138 -4.19 5.99 -1.95
N VAL A 139 -3.31 5.15 -1.38
CA VAL A 139 -3.69 4.27 -0.27
C VAL A 139 -2.47 3.79 0.51
N PHE A 140 -2.62 3.69 1.83
CA PHE A 140 -1.62 3.15 2.75
C PHE A 140 -2.18 1.94 3.51
N TYR A 141 -1.57 0.79 3.28
CA TYR A 141 -1.83 -0.47 3.98
C TYR A 141 -0.80 -0.64 5.09
N ARG A 142 -1.24 -0.49 6.35
CA ARG A 142 -0.39 -0.64 7.53
C ARG A 142 -0.15 -2.12 7.89
N SER A 143 0.81 -2.40 8.76
CA SER A 143 1.17 -3.76 9.20
C SER A 143 0.08 -4.48 10.00
N ASN A 144 -0.78 -3.74 10.71
CA ASN A 144 -1.87 -4.30 11.53
C ASN A 144 -3.10 -4.76 10.73
N ARG A 145 -2.94 -5.07 9.45
CA ARG A 145 -4.03 -5.48 8.54
C ARG A 145 -4.73 -6.75 9.02
N ARG A 146 -5.99 -6.63 9.41
CA ARG A 146 -6.88 -7.77 9.68
C ARG A 146 -8.09 -7.69 8.76
N TRP A 147 -8.04 -8.47 7.70
CA TRP A 147 -9.12 -8.57 6.72
C TRP A 147 -10.22 -9.50 7.27
N GLN A 148 -11.09 -8.99 8.13
CA GLN A 148 -12.23 -9.73 8.68
C GLN A 148 -13.52 -9.07 8.21
N GLY A 149 -14.47 -9.91 7.74
CA GLY A 149 -15.78 -9.43 7.32
C GLY A 149 -16.54 -8.75 8.46
N THR A 150 -17.25 -7.68 8.12
CA THR A 150 -17.99 -6.83 9.08
C THR A 150 -19.47 -7.19 9.17
N GLY A 151 -19.96 -8.08 8.26
CA GLY A 151 -21.36 -8.51 8.24
C GLY A 151 -22.33 -7.43 7.79
N VAL A 152 -21.97 -6.62 6.82
CA VAL A 152 -22.84 -5.59 6.22
C VAL A 152 -24.08 -6.25 5.59
N SER A 153 -25.27 -5.71 5.87
CA SER A 153 -26.52 -6.21 5.27
C SER A 153 -26.67 -5.75 3.82
N ALA A 154 -27.28 -6.62 2.98
CA ALA A 154 -27.57 -6.28 1.60
C ALA A 154 -28.48 -5.05 1.46
N GLU A 155 -29.40 -4.84 2.40
CA GLU A 155 -30.27 -3.66 2.43
C GLU A 155 -29.49 -2.36 2.66
N SER A 156 -28.52 -2.37 3.57
CA SER A 156 -27.64 -1.22 3.84
C SER A 156 -26.78 -0.91 2.61
N ALA A 157 -26.19 -1.94 2.02
CA ALA A 157 -25.35 -1.80 0.84
C ALA A 157 -26.10 -1.27 -0.38
N ALA A 158 -27.36 -1.70 -0.61
CA ALA A 158 -28.19 -1.25 -1.72
C ALA A 158 -28.56 0.25 -1.64
N LYS A 159 -28.55 0.83 -0.44
CA LYS A 159 -28.83 2.27 -0.23
C LYS A 159 -27.59 3.15 -0.36
N HIS A 160 -26.42 2.56 -0.37
CA HIS A 160 -25.14 3.29 -0.39
C HIS A 160 -24.84 3.83 -1.79
N ARG A 161 -24.82 5.17 -1.92
CA ARG A 161 -24.42 5.83 -3.16
C ARG A 161 -22.93 6.17 -3.11
N VAL A 162 -22.18 5.62 -4.04
CA VAL A 162 -20.72 5.80 -4.10
C VAL A 162 -20.38 7.03 -4.95
N SER A 163 -19.67 7.99 -4.36
CA SER A 163 -19.01 9.07 -5.08
C SER A 163 -17.64 8.61 -5.60
N ARG A 164 -17.16 9.18 -6.72
CA ARG A 164 -15.79 8.90 -7.19
C ARG A 164 -14.73 9.16 -6.11
N PHE A 165 -14.92 10.17 -5.27
CA PHE A 165 -14.00 10.50 -4.18
C PHE A 165 -14.03 9.48 -3.02
N ASP A 166 -14.99 8.54 -2.99
CA ASP A 166 -15.02 7.46 -2.00
C ASP A 166 -13.90 6.43 -2.23
N GLY A 167 -13.25 6.44 -3.40
CA GLY A 167 -12.01 5.71 -3.62
C GLY A 167 -10.86 6.12 -2.68
N TYR A 168 -10.96 7.30 -2.04
CA TYR A 168 -9.99 7.78 -1.03
C TYR A 168 -10.43 7.54 0.42
N LEU A 169 -11.61 6.92 0.66
CA LEU A 169 -12.02 6.60 2.03
C LEU A 169 -10.96 5.75 2.72
N ASN A 170 -10.64 6.11 3.96
CA ASN A 170 -9.65 5.41 4.79
C ASN A 170 -8.28 5.21 4.11
N TRP A 171 -7.90 6.10 3.18
CA TRP A 171 -6.66 5.95 2.41
C TRP A 171 -5.40 5.87 3.29
N PHE A 172 -5.38 6.55 4.44
CA PHE A 172 -4.24 6.61 5.35
C PHE A 172 -4.13 5.38 6.29
N ASP A 173 -5.22 4.61 6.42
CA ASP A 173 -5.29 3.31 7.09
C ASP A 173 -6.40 2.48 6.43
N ALA A 174 -6.06 1.85 5.32
CA ALA A 174 -7.04 1.27 4.39
C ALA A 174 -7.86 0.11 4.96
N VAL A 175 -7.41 -0.49 6.06
CA VAL A 175 -8.01 -1.69 6.66
C VAL A 175 -8.69 -1.40 8.00
N ALA A 176 -8.73 -0.14 8.40
CA ALA A 176 -9.39 0.26 9.65
C ALA A 176 -10.89 -0.08 9.65
N ASP A 177 -11.53 -0.03 8.48
CA ASP A 177 -12.94 -0.39 8.31
C ASP A 177 -13.19 -1.07 6.95
N LEU A 178 -13.57 -2.35 6.99
CA LEU A 178 -13.88 -3.15 5.81
C LEU A 178 -15.36 -3.07 5.38
N SER A 179 -16.20 -2.37 6.12
CA SER A 179 -17.63 -2.27 5.81
C SER A 179 -17.87 -1.65 4.42
N GLU A 180 -17.05 -0.68 4.02
CA GLU A 180 -17.10 -0.04 2.71
C GLU A 180 -16.74 -1.02 1.58
N PHE A 181 -15.74 -1.88 1.80
CA PHE A 181 -15.36 -2.92 0.85
C PHE A 181 -16.49 -3.93 0.64
N GLU A 182 -17.06 -4.44 1.73
CA GLU A 182 -18.19 -5.37 1.68
C GLU A 182 -19.43 -4.71 1.05
N SER A 183 -19.78 -3.49 1.47
CA SER A 183 -20.90 -2.73 0.91
C SER A 183 -20.79 -2.57 -0.60
N TRP A 184 -19.59 -2.23 -1.10
CA TRP A 184 -19.36 -2.08 -2.52
C TRP A 184 -19.52 -3.41 -3.28
N LEU A 185 -18.94 -4.52 -2.77
CA LEU A 185 -19.07 -5.85 -3.38
C LEU A 185 -20.52 -6.30 -3.44
N ILE A 186 -21.27 -6.11 -2.36
CA ILE A 186 -22.70 -6.44 -2.30
C ILE A 186 -23.47 -5.58 -3.32
N GLY A 187 -23.23 -4.27 -3.32
CA GLY A 187 -23.90 -3.33 -4.23
C GLY A 187 -23.66 -3.71 -5.71
N LYS A 188 -22.41 -4.01 -6.08
CA LYS A 188 -22.07 -4.44 -7.45
C LYS A 188 -22.64 -5.82 -7.82
N THR A 189 -22.76 -6.72 -6.85
CA THR A 189 -23.41 -8.01 -7.06
C THR A 189 -24.91 -7.82 -7.37
N LEU A 190 -25.60 -6.97 -6.61
CA LEU A 190 -27.00 -6.64 -6.83
C LEU A 190 -27.23 -5.93 -8.17
N GLU A 191 -26.37 -4.96 -8.52
CA GLU A 191 -26.41 -4.26 -9.81
C GLU A 191 -26.24 -5.23 -10.98
N ARG A 192 -25.28 -6.17 -10.90
CA ARG A 192 -25.09 -7.21 -11.90
C ARG A 192 -26.34 -8.09 -12.08
N MET A 193 -26.97 -8.50 -10.97
CA MET A 193 -28.20 -9.29 -11.00
C MET A 193 -29.35 -8.52 -11.66
N GLN A 194 -29.51 -7.24 -11.33
CA GLN A 194 -30.52 -6.39 -11.92
C GLN A 194 -30.31 -6.25 -13.45
N ASN A 195 -29.07 -5.97 -13.85
CA ASN A 195 -28.72 -5.84 -15.30
C ASN A 195 -29.03 -7.12 -16.09
N LEU A 196 -28.81 -8.30 -15.48
CA LEU A 196 -29.16 -9.59 -16.10
C LEU A 196 -30.68 -9.73 -16.31
N LEU A 197 -31.49 -9.31 -15.34
CA LEU A 197 -32.93 -9.36 -15.44
C LEU A 197 -33.45 -8.37 -16.50
N ASP A 198 -32.92 -7.15 -16.52
CA ASP A 198 -33.34 -6.09 -17.45
C ASP A 198 -32.98 -6.40 -18.90
N THR A 199 -31.79 -6.95 -19.14
CA THR A 199 -31.29 -7.26 -20.48
C THR A 199 -31.75 -8.63 -21.00
N LYS A 200 -32.37 -9.48 -20.16
CA LYS A 200 -32.68 -10.89 -20.45
C LYS A 200 -31.48 -11.64 -21.03
N SER A 201 -30.29 -11.23 -20.65
CA SER A 201 -29.06 -11.83 -21.15
C SER A 201 -28.83 -13.18 -20.47
N THR A 202 -28.48 -14.18 -21.28
CA THR A 202 -28.01 -15.48 -20.80
C THR A 202 -26.48 -15.58 -20.78
N SER A 203 -25.79 -14.46 -21.01
CA SER A 203 -24.32 -14.44 -21.01
C SER A 203 -23.77 -14.79 -19.65
N THR A 204 -22.79 -15.67 -19.64
CA THR A 204 -21.99 -16.02 -18.45
C THR A 204 -20.72 -15.20 -18.35
N GLU A 205 -20.39 -14.42 -19.39
CA GLU A 205 -19.24 -13.52 -19.41
C GLU A 205 -19.70 -12.11 -19.07
N PHE A 206 -19.07 -11.55 -18.04
CA PHE A 206 -19.35 -10.18 -17.56
C PHE A 206 -18.14 -9.29 -17.84
N ASP A 207 -18.41 -8.10 -18.36
CA ASP A 207 -17.42 -7.02 -18.50
C ASP A 207 -17.84 -5.84 -17.61
N ASP A 208 -17.66 -6.01 -16.31
CA ASP A 208 -18.02 -5.06 -15.28
C ASP A 208 -16.93 -4.97 -14.19
N GLU A 209 -17.11 -4.07 -13.23
CA GLU A 209 -16.13 -3.83 -12.18
C GLU A 209 -15.82 -5.08 -11.34
N LEU A 210 -16.82 -5.95 -11.11
CA LEU A 210 -16.57 -7.22 -10.41
C LEU A 210 -15.68 -8.16 -11.21
N ALA A 211 -15.86 -8.20 -12.53
CA ALA A 211 -14.99 -9.00 -13.40
C ALA A 211 -13.56 -8.46 -13.41
N TRP A 212 -13.39 -7.13 -13.46
CA TRP A 212 -12.06 -6.51 -13.45
C TRP A 212 -11.35 -6.71 -12.10
N VAL A 213 -12.07 -6.59 -10.98
CA VAL A 213 -11.53 -6.90 -9.63
C VAL A 213 -11.11 -8.38 -9.55
N ASN A 214 -11.92 -9.30 -10.06
CA ASN A 214 -11.58 -10.72 -10.10
C ASN A 214 -10.34 -11.00 -10.97
N GLY A 215 -10.17 -10.28 -12.08
CA GLY A 215 -8.95 -10.36 -12.88
C GLY A 215 -7.69 -9.92 -12.14
N ALA A 216 -7.78 -8.94 -11.23
CA ALA A 216 -6.68 -8.57 -10.34
C ALA A 216 -6.37 -9.67 -9.32
N ILE A 217 -7.40 -10.29 -8.73
CA ILE A 217 -7.24 -11.40 -7.78
C ILE A 217 -6.55 -12.60 -8.44
N GLU A 218 -6.90 -12.94 -9.68
CA GLU A 218 -6.28 -14.02 -10.43
C GLU A 218 -4.78 -13.77 -10.70
N CYS A 219 -4.37 -12.51 -10.85
CA CYS A 219 -2.95 -12.16 -10.90
C CYS A 219 -2.22 -12.49 -9.59
N ALA A 220 -2.88 -12.35 -8.44
CA ALA A 220 -2.31 -12.61 -7.13
C ALA A 220 -2.24 -14.10 -6.80
N ILE A 221 -3.34 -14.79 -7.00
CA ILE A 221 -3.48 -16.23 -6.72
C ILE A 221 -4.06 -16.88 -7.98
N PRO A 222 -3.22 -17.53 -8.79
CA PRO A 222 -3.69 -18.28 -9.95
C PRO A 222 -4.80 -19.27 -9.54
N LYS A 223 -5.92 -19.29 -10.27
CA LYS A 223 -7.14 -20.07 -10.02
C LYS A 223 -8.06 -19.56 -8.89
N ALA A 224 -7.71 -18.48 -8.18
CA ALA A 224 -8.65 -17.77 -7.32
C ALA A 224 -9.47 -16.81 -8.19
N GLN A 225 -10.78 -16.98 -8.21
CA GLN A 225 -11.66 -16.20 -9.06
C GLN A 225 -13.05 -16.08 -8.45
N ASN A 226 -13.89 -15.26 -9.08
CA ASN A 226 -15.31 -15.18 -8.79
C ASN A 226 -15.61 -14.82 -7.31
N LEU A 227 -14.83 -13.84 -6.78
CA LEU A 227 -15.19 -13.20 -5.51
C LEU A 227 -16.55 -12.53 -5.71
N ARG A 228 -17.54 -12.94 -4.90
CA ARG A 228 -18.93 -12.49 -5.00
C ARG A 228 -19.62 -12.53 -3.67
N TYR A 229 -20.71 -11.81 -3.55
CA TYR A 229 -21.62 -11.94 -2.42
C TYR A 229 -22.75 -12.95 -2.73
N ASP A 230 -22.93 -13.92 -1.85
CA ASP A 230 -24.04 -14.86 -1.93
C ASP A 230 -25.21 -14.40 -1.05
N LEU A 231 -26.35 -14.11 -1.67
CA LEU A 231 -27.55 -13.60 -0.98
C LEU A 231 -28.18 -14.61 -0.02
N ARG A 232 -28.04 -15.93 -0.27
CA ARG A 232 -28.64 -16.99 0.56
C ARG A 232 -27.80 -17.22 1.79
N LEU A 233 -26.47 -17.26 1.61
CA LEU A 233 -25.52 -17.45 2.69
C LEU A 233 -25.18 -16.15 3.42
N GLN A 234 -25.57 -15.00 2.85
CA GLN A 234 -25.23 -13.66 3.36
C GLN A 234 -23.72 -13.51 3.63
N SER A 235 -22.90 -14.02 2.72
CA SER A 235 -21.46 -14.12 2.89
C SER A 235 -20.72 -13.89 1.57
N LEU A 236 -19.49 -13.38 1.68
CA LEU A 236 -18.57 -13.32 0.54
C LEU A 236 -18.02 -14.71 0.26
N LEU A 237 -18.13 -15.16 -0.97
CA LEU A 237 -17.60 -16.42 -1.48
C LEU A 237 -16.52 -16.17 -2.52
N ILE A 238 -15.55 -17.06 -2.58
CA ILE A 238 -14.50 -17.08 -3.60
C ILE A 238 -14.30 -18.52 -4.09
N ASP A 239 -14.08 -18.69 -5.37
CA ASP A 239 -13.76 -19.99 -5.95
C ASP A 239 -12.22 -20.14 -5.96
N ILE A 240 -11.72 -21.19 -5.29
CA ILE A 240 -10.32 -21.60 -5.30
C ILE A 240 -10.26 -22.94 -6.03
N ASP A 241 -9.60 -22.98 -7.18
CA ASP A 241 -9.71 -24.05 -8.15
C ASP A 241 -11.13 -24.25 -8.74
N GLU A 242 -11.25 -25.05 -9.82
CA GLU A 242 -12.47 -25.19 -10.61
C GLU A 242 -13.68 -25.78 -9.85
N HIS A 243 -13.44 -26.38 -8.66
CA HIS A 243 -14.47 -27.14 -7.94
C HIS A 243 -14.61 -26.80 -6.47
N LYS A 244 -13.93 -25.77 -5.97
CA LYS A 244 -13.95 -25.44 -4.54
C LYS A 244 -14.33 -23.99 -4.29
N THR A 245 -15.59 -23.78 -3.89
CA THR A 245 -16.06 -22.49 -3.37
C THR A 245 -15.88 -22.44 -1.85
N ILE A 246 -15.30 -21.37 -1.35
CA ILE A 246 -14.99 -21.19 0.08
C ILE A 246 -15.52 -19.83 0.52
N PRO A 247 -16.11 -19.70 1.72
CA PRO A 247 -16.36 -18.41 2.34
C PRO A 247 -15.07 -17.63 2.53
N PHE A 248 -15.07 -16.34 2.20
CA PHE A 248 -13.89 -15.47 2.29
C PHE A 248 -13.26 -15.50 3.70
N ASN A 249 -14.09 -15.56 4.74
CA ASN A 249 -13.64 -15.60 6.13
C ASN A 249 -12.98 -16.95 6.53
N GLU A 250 -13.17 -18.01 5.73
CA GLU A 250 -12.56 -19.33 5.96
C GLU A 250 -11.21 -19.48 5.22
N LEU A 251 -10.82 -18.50 4.41
CA LEU A 251 -9.49 -18.46 3.82
C LEU A 251 -8.43 -18.37 4.91
N SER A 252 -7.25 -18.96 4.67
CA SER A 252 -6.08 -18.70 5.51
C SER A 252 -5.73 -17.20 5.52
N ASP A 253 -5.09 -16.71 6.58
CA ASP A 253 -4.75 -15.29 6.71
C ASP A 253 -3.96 -14.77 5.51
N GLY A 254 -3.02 -15.57 4.99
CA GLY A 254 -2.24 -15.22 3.81
C GLY A 254 -3.08 -15.15 2.53
N GLN A 255 -3.99 -16.13 2.29
CA GLN A 255 -4.89 -16.11 1.14
C GLN A 255 -5.83 -14.90 1.22
N ARG A 256 -6.42 -14.70 2.39
CA ARG A 256 -7.34 -13.58 2.64
C ARG A 256 -6.64 -12.24 2.43
N GLY A 257 -5.40 -12.09 2.96
CA GLY A 257 -4.59 -10.88 2.78
C GLY A 257 -4.28 -10.58 1.32
N MET A 258 -3.89 -11.60 0.54
CA MET A 258 -3.63 -11.45 -0.90
C MET A 258 -4.88 -11.06 -1.67
N VAL A 259 -5.97 -11.81 -1.52
CA VAL A 259 -7.25 -11.51 -2.20
C VAL A 259 -7.73 -10.11 -1.86
N ALA A 260 -7.74 -9.76 -0.57
CA ALA A 260 -8.24 -8.46 -0.11
C ALA A 260 -7.39 -7.29 -0.60
N LEU A 261 -6.06 -7.40 -0.56
CA LEU A 261 -5.16 -6.36 -1.03
C LEU A 261 -5.41 -6.04 -2.52
N PHE A 262 -5.42 -7.06 -3.38
CA PHE A 262 -5.64 -6.86 -4.82
C PHE A 262 -7.06 -6.39 -5.13
N ALA A 263 -8.06 -6.94 -4.45
CA ALA A 263 -9.44 -6.54 -4.62
C ALA A 263 -9.70 -5.10 -4.17
N ASP A 264 -9.12 -4.64 -3.04
CA ASP A 264 -9.33 -3.27 -2.56
C ASP A 264 -8.62 -2.24 -3.45
N ILE A 265 -7.38 -2.50 -3.91
CA ILE A 265 -6.71 -1.61 -4.88
C ILE A 265 -7.56 -1.51 -6.17
N ALA A 266 -7.99 -2.64 -6.72
CA ALA A 266 -8.81 -2.67 -7.94
C ALA A 266 -10.17 -1.96 -7.74
N ARG A 267 -10.87 -2.21 -6.63
CA ARG A 267 -12.11 -1.52 -6.27
C ARG A 267 -11.93 0.00 -6.23
N ARG A 268 -10.88 0.49 -5.55
CA ARG A 268 -10.59 1.93 -5.47
C ARG A 268 -10.40 2.52 -6.86
N MET A 269 -9.68 1.85 -7.75
CA MET A 269 -9.49 2.31 -9.13
C MET A 269 -10.80 2.36 -9.90
N CYS A 270 -11.67 1.35 -9.78
CA CYS A 270 -13.00 1.33 -10.40
C CYS A 270 -13.87 2.50 -9.92
N ILE A 271 -13.85 2.80 -8.62
CA ILE A 271 -14.60 3.93 -8.04
C ILE A 271 -14.05 5.26 -8.54
N LEU A 272 -12.73 5.45 -8.57
CA LEU A 272 -12.07 6.68 -8.98
C LEU A 272 -12.27 6.99 -10.47
N ASN A 273 -12.18 5.98 -11.34
CA ASN A 273 -12.11 6.15 -12.80
C ASN A 273 -13.09 5.25 -13.57
N PRO A 274 -14.41 5.33 -13.30
CA PRO A 274 -15.39 4.48 -13.97
C PRO A 274 -15.42 4.68 -15.50
N HIS A 275 -15.02 5.85 -15.99
CA HIS A 275 -14.96 6.18 -17.43
C HIS A 275 -13.90 5.37 -18.21
N MET A 276 -12.89 4.80 -17.52
CA MET A 276 -11.85 3.98 -18.16
C MET A 276 -12.32 2.57 -18.52
N GLY A 277 -13.47 2.10 -18.00
CA GLY A 277 -14.02 0.78 -18.27
C GLY A 277 -13.01 -0.32 -17.95
N LYS A 278 -12.93 -1.35 -18.82
CA LYS A 278 -12.03 -2.51 -18.66
C LYS A 278 -10.53 -2.18 -18.59
N ASP A 279 -10.14 -0.98 -19.00
CA ASP A 279 -8.74 -0.54 -18.92
C ASP A 279 -8.38 0.12 -17.58
N VAL A 280 -9.34 0.25 -16.66
CA VAL A 280 -9.17 1.01 -15.41
C VAL A 280 -7.96 0.57 -14.59
N LEU A 281 -7.73 -0.74 -14.45
CA LEU A 281 -6.59 -1.27 -13.68
C LEU A 281 -5.24 -1.03 -14.38
N LYS A 282 -5.25 -0.96 -15.71
CA LYS A 282 -4.03 -0.76 -16.52
C LYS A 282 -3.66 0.71 -16.69
N LYS A 283 -4.65 1.62 -16.59
CA LYS A 283 -4.45 3.05 -16.91
C LYS A 283 -4.42 3.95 -15.68
N THR A 284 -5.08 3.57 -14.57
CA THR A 284 -5.11 4.39 -13.35
C THR A 284 -3.72 4.54 -12.76
N PRO A 285 -3.18 5.78 -12.68
CA PRO A 285 -1.92 6.05 -12.01
C PRO A 285 -2.13 6.17 -10.49
N GLY A 286 -1.04 6.15 -9.70
CA GLY A 286 -1.13 6.45 -8.28
C GLY A 286 0.05 5.99 -7.47
N VAL A 287 -0.06 6.16 -6.16
CA VAL A 287 0.91 5.70 -5.17
C VAL A 287 0.21 4.77 -4.18
N VAL A 288 0.74 3.57 -4.02
CA VAL A 288 0.28 2.57 -3.06
C VAL A 288 1.41 2.27 -2.09
N ILE A 289 1.15 2.50 -0.80
CA ILE A 289 2.11 2.30 0.28
C ILE A 289 1.72 1.05 1.04
N ILE A 290 2.68 0.14 1.30
CA ILE A 290 2.40 -1.15 1.96
C ILE A 290 3.46 -1.41 3.02
N ASP A 291 3.08 -1.42 4.28
CA ASP A 291 3.97 -1.82 5.37
C ASP A 291 3.91 -3.34 5.57
N GLU A 292 5.06 -3.97 5.86
CA GLU A 292 5.20 -5.43 6.03
C GLU A 292 4.52 -6.25 4.93
N LEU A 293 4.96 -6.08 3.67
CA LEU A 293 4.35 -6.72 2.50
C LEU A 293 4.26 -8.25 2.61
N ASP A 294 5.19 -8.88 3.35
CA ASP A 294 5.32 -10.32 3.55
C ASP A 294 4.42 -10.88 4.67
N ILE A 295 3.71 -10.05 5.43
CA ILE A 295 2.94 -10.48 6.59
C ILE A 295 1.95 -11.60 6.24
N HIS A 296 2.01 -12.72 6.97
CA HIS A 296 1.21 -13.93 6.80
C HIS A 296 1.35 -14.65 5.45
N LEU A 297 2.25 -14.20 4.55
CA LEU A 297 2.42 -14.83 3.25
C LEU A 297 3.33 -16.09 3.33
N HIS A 298 2.87 -17.17 2.71
CA HIS A 298 3.71 -18.33 2.47
C HIS A 298 4.90 -17.95 1.56
N PRO A 299 6.12 -18.50 1.75
CA PRO A 299 7.32 -18.15 0.97
C PRO A 299 7.12 -18.19 -0.56
N ALA A 300 6.32 -19.11 -1.08
CA ALA A 300 6.01 -19.15 -2.50
C ALA A 300 5.25 -17.90 -2.99
N TRP A 301 4.35 -17.36 -2.18
CA TRP A 301 3.63 -16.13 -2.49
C TRP A 301 4.46 -14.88 -2.29
N GLN A 302 5.39 -14.89 -1.35
CA GLN A 302 6.36 -13.80 -1.19
C GLN A 302 7.17 -13.57 -2.46
N ARG A 303 7.54 -14.63 -3.20
CA ARG A 303 8.23 -14.52 -4.51
C ARG A 303 7.34 -13.96 -5.62
N SER A 304 6.04 -14.21 -5.57
CA SER A 304 5.11 -13.87 -6.65
C SER A 304 4.37 -12.56 -6.46
N ILE A 305 4.30 -12.01 -5.23
CA ILE A 305 3.46 -10.84 -4.93
C ILE A 305 3.88 -9.60 -5.73
N VAL A 306 5.19 -9.30 -5.82
CA VAL A 306 5.65 -8.11 -6.54
C VAL A 306 5.43 -8.22 -8.04
N PRO A 307 5.79 -9.32 -8.73
CA PRO A 307 5.40 -9.53 -10.12
C PRO A 307 3.89 -9.43 -10.36
N ALA A 308 3.06 -9.96 -9.44
CA ALA A 308 1.61 -9.89 -9.53
C ALA A 308 1.09 -8.45 -9.42
N LEU A 309 1.58 -7.65 -8.46
CA LEU A 309 1.24 -6.23 -8.31
C LEU A 309 1.60 -5.42 -9.56
N LYS A 310 2.81 -5.58 -10.08
CA LYS A 310 3.26 -4.92 -11.32
C LYS A 310 2.42 -5.30 -12.53
N LYS A 311 1.98 -6.57 -12.62
CA LYS A 311 1.14 -7.07 -13.71
C LYS A 311 -0.29 -6.54 -13.62
N ALA A 312 -0.89 -6.56 -12.43
CA ALA A 312 -2.26 -6.11 -12.21
C ALA A 312 -2.40 -4.58 -12.33
N PHE A 313 -1.40 -3.82 -11.86
CA PHE A 313 -1.47 -2.36 -11.72
C PHE A 313 -0.23 -1.66 -12.30
N PRO A 314 0.00 -1.72 -13.62
CA PRO A 314 1.28 -1.32 -14.24
C PRO A 314 1.58 0.19 -14.19
N LYS A 315 0.61 1.04 -13.83
CA LYS A 315 0.79 2.50 -13.72
C LYS A 315 0.91 3.00 -12.28
N VAL A 316 0.88 2.07 -11.32
CA VAL A 316 1.01 2.39 -9.89
C VAL A 316 2.47 2.37 -9.48
N GLN A 317 2.87 3.38 -8.73
CA GLN A 317 4.10 3.37 -7.96
C GLN A 317 3.83 2.71 -6.62
N PHE A 318 4.54 1.62 -6.34
CA PHE A 318 4.50 0.94 -5.06
C PHE A 318 5.69 1.35 -4.20
N ILE A 319 5.43 1.69 -2.93
CA ILE A 319 6.47 1.92 -1.92
C ILE A 319 6.13 0.99 -0.75
N ALA A 320 6.89 -0.08 -0.61
CA ALA A 320 6.59 -1.14 0.35
C ALA A 320 7.77 -1.42 1.27
N ALA A 321 7.50 -1.89 2.49
CA ALA A 321 8.51 -2.45 3.38
C ALA A 321 8.35 -3.96 3.50
N SER A 322 9.46 -4.67 3.63
CA SER A 322 9.47 -6.12 3.89
C SER A 322 10.79 -6.54 4.51
N HIS A 323 10.73 -7.59 5.31
CA HIS A 323 11.89 -8.29 5.85
C HIS A 323 12.13 -9.66 5.18
N SER A 324 11.40 -9.95 4.07
CA SER A 324 11.48 -11.23 3.39
C SER A 324 12.64 -11.33 2.40
N PRO A 325 13.61 -12.23 2.60
CA PRO A 325 14.65 -12.51 1.60
C PRO A 325 14.07 -12.97 0.26
N GLN A 326 12.89 -13.62 0.27
CA GLN A 326 12.22 -14.10 -0.93
C GLN A 326 11.72 -12.96 -1.81
N ILE A 327 11.22 -11.87 -1.19
CA ILE A 327 10.79 -10.66 -1.91
C ILE A 327 12.02 -9.93 -2.44
N ILE A 328 13.03 -9.73 -1.60
CA ILE A 328 14.27 -9.03 -1.97
C ILE A 328 14.94 -9.68 -3.18
N GLY A 329 15.13 -11.02 -3.15
CA GLY A 329 15.73 -11.78 -4.24
C GLY A 329 14.91 -11.81 -5.54
N SER A 330 13.66 -11.34 -5.53
CA SER A 330 12.81 -11.22 -6.73
C SER A 330 12.89 -9.84 -7.41
N LEU A 331 13.60 -8.88 -6.82
CA LEU A 331 13.68 -7.48 -7.26
C LEU A 331 15.06 -7.14 -7.82
N LYS A 332 15.09 -6.13 -8.67
CA LYS A 332 16.35 -5.56 -9.15
C LYS A 332 16.97 -4.62 -8.10
N PRO A 333 18.30 -4.43 -8.11
CA PRO A 333 18.98 -3.58 -7.13
C PRO A 333 18.40 -2.17 -7.00
N GLU A 334 18.03 -1.55 -8.11
CA GLU A 334 17.45 -0.21 -8.15
C GLU A 334 16.04 -0.12 -7.53
N GLU A 335 15.37 -1.26 -7.35
CA GLU A 335 14.05 -1.35 -6.72
C GLU A 335 14.13 -1.58 -5.21
N VAL A 336 15.33 -1.78 -4.67
CA VAL A 336 15.55 -2.06 -3.24
C VAL A 336 16.29 -0.89 -2.59
N ILE A 337 15.72 -0.34 -1.53
CA ILE A 337 16.28 0.73 -0.70
C ILE A 337 16.64 0.12 0.64
N VAL A 338 17.93 -0.02 0.91
CA VAL A 338 18.43 -0.54 2.19
C VAL A 338 18.63 0.63 3.15
N LEU A 339 17.99 0.53 4.32
CA LEU A 339 18.11 1.50 5.41
C LEU A 339 19.13 1.01 6.43
N ASN A 340 20.16 1.83 6.66
CA ASN A 340 21.13 1.61 7.70
C ASN A 340 21.39 2.93 8.43
N ASP A 341 21.09 2.98 9.74
CA ASP A 341 21.28 4.15 10.61
C ASP A 341 20.77 5.48 10.01
N GLY A 342 19.56 5.45 9.44
CA GLY A 342 18.94 6.63 8.84
C GLY A 342 19.41 6.99 7.43
N ASN A 343 20.40 6.27 6.88
CA ASN A 343 20.89 6.45 5.52
C ASN A 343 20.25 5.43 4.58
N ALA A 344 20.00 5.85 3.34
CA ALA A 344 19.49 4.98 2.28
C ALA A 344 20.58 4.63 1.28
N SER A 345 20.62 3.39 0.85
CA SER A 345 21.52 2.91 -0.20
C SER A 345 20.83 1.85 -1.06
N HIS A 346 21.37 1.60 -2.26
CA HIS A 346 20.94 0.48 -3.09
C HIS A 346 21.98 -0.65 -3.01
N PRO A 347 21.54 -1.91 -2.87
CA PRO A 347 22.45 -3.05 -2.89
C PRO A 347 23.08 -3.21 -4.28
N ARG A 348 24.23 -3.87 -4.35
CA ARG A 348 24.91 -4.10 -5.63
C ARG A 348 24.24 -5.18 -6.47
N VAL A 349 23.73 -6.19 -5.81
CA VAL A 349 23.06 -7.36 -6.40
C VAL A 349 21.87 -7.75 -5.53
N THR A 350 20.77 -8.17 -6.13
CA THR A 350 19.60 -8.71 -5.44
C THR A 350 18.92 -9.79 -6.26
N TYR A 351 18.67 -9.49 -7.53
CA TYR A 351 17.86 -10.35 -8.41
C TYR A 351 18.55 -11.70 -8.65
N GLY A 352 17.83 -12.76 -8.28
CA GLY A 352 18.29 -14.14 -8.45
C GLY A 352 19.16 -14.68 -7.31
N LEU A 353 19.47 -13.87 -6.28
CA LEU A 353 20.13 -14.36 -5.09
C LEU A 353 19.22 -15.36 -4.35
N ASP A 354 19.83 -16.39 -3.77
CA ASP A 354 19.13 -17.23 -2.81
C ASP A 354 18.93 -16.53 -1.46
N SER A 355 18.07 -17.10 -0.61
CA SER A 355 17.73 -16.46 0.66
C SER A 355 18.90 -16.27 1.61
N SER A 356 19.90 -17.17 1.57
CA SER A 356 21.07 -17.10 2.43
C SER A 356 21.99 -15.95 1.98
N SER A 357 22.20 -15.81 0.68
CA SER A 357 22.98 -14.71 0.11
C SER A 357 22.29 -13.35 0.33
N VAL A 358 20.95 -13.27 0.24
CA VAL A 358 20.21 -12.03 0.57
C VAL A 358 20.37 -11.65 2.03
N LEU A 359 20.32 -12.62 2.97
CA LEU A 359 20.52 -12.34 4.39
C LEU A 359 21.91 -11.75 4.66
N GLU A 360 22.95 -12.29 4.04
CA GLU A 360 24.33 -11.82 4.22
C GLU A 360 24.62 -10.51 3.49
N GLU A 361 24.35 -10.45 2.17
CA GLU A 361 24.79 -9.34 1.33
C GLU A 361 23.90 -8.10 1.40
N VAL A 362 22.61 -8.27 1.72
CA VAL A 362 21.64 -7.18 1.71
C VAL A 362 21.16 -6.81 3.11
N MET A 363 21.00 -7.80 3.98
CA MET A 363 20.45 -7.59 5.33
C MET A 363 21.53 -7.58 6.43
N ASP A 364 22.78 -7.85 6.11
CA ASP A 364 23.92 -7.93 7.05
C ASP A 364 23.62 -8.88 8.24
N VAL A 365 23.00 -10.01 7.94
CA VAL A 365 22.63 -11.06 8.91
C VAL A 365 23.35 -12.34 8.57
N ALA A 366 23.96 -12.98 9.58
CA ALA A 366 24.67 -14.25 9.39
C ALA A 366 23.74 -15.32 8.79
N GLN A 367 24.25 -16.09 7.82
CA GLN A 367 23.50 -17.16 7.13
C GLN A 367 23.17 -18.32 8.06
N ARG A 368 24.00 -18.55 9.09
CA ARG A 368 23.93 -19.69 9.98
C ARG A 368 23.99 -19.26 11.44
N GLU A 369 23.55 -20.16 12.29
CA GLU A 369 23.69 -19.98 13.73
C GLU A 369 25.17 -19.85 14.14
N PRO A 370 25.53 -18.93 15.06
CA PRO A 370 26.92 -18.63 15.40
C PRO A 370 27.77 -19.87 15.79
N GLU A 371 27.18 -20.86 16.45
CA GLU A 371 27.88 -22.11 16.83
C GLU A 371 28.25 -22.93 15.60
N ILE A 372 27.36 -23.01 14.61
CA ILE A 372 27.60 -23.77 13.35
C ILE A 372 28.67 -23.05 12.50
N GLU A 373 28.62 -21.71 12.45
CA GLU A 373 29.62 -20.91 11.75
C GLU A 373 31.01 -21.12 12.32
N LYS A 374 31.12 -21.15 13.65
CA LYS A 374 32.39 -21.45 14.37
C LYS A 374 32.91 -22.85 14.08
N LEU A 375 32.04 -23.86 14.14
CA LEU A 375 32.41 -25.26 13.84
C LEU A 375 32.89 -25.44 12.40
N LEU A 376 32.24 -24.79 11.43
CA LEU A 376 32.67 -24.81 10.04
C LEU A 376 34.00 -24.10 9.85
N SER A 377 34.20 -22.95 10.48
CA SER A 377 35.46 -22.22 10.47
C SER A 377 36.62 -23.03 11.04
N GLU A 378 36.40 -23.76 12.16
CA GLU A 378 37.35 -24.68 12.76
C GLU A 378 37.62 -25.86 11.84
N LEU A 379 36.62 -26.42 11.17
CA LEU A 379 36.77 -27.51 10.23
C LEU A 379 37.61 -27.10 9.01
N PHE A 380 37.33 -25.96 8.40
CA PHE A 380 38.10 -25.47 7.25
C PHE A 380 39.53 -25.13 7.62
N SER A 381 39.76 -24.53 8.80
CA SER A 381 41.13 -24.25 9.29
C SER A 381 41.96 -25.50 9.59
N THR A 382 41.32 -26.67 9.77
CA THR A 382 42.01 -27.94 9.98
C THR A 382 42.32 -28.68 8.67
N LEU A 383 41.70 -28.25 7.56
CA LEU A 383 41.88 -28.84 6.22
C LEU A 383 42.94 -28.09 5.37
N GLU A 384 43.34 -26.88 5.78
CA GLU A 384 44.51 -26.17 5.28
C GLU A 384 45.77 -26.52 6.04
#